data_29790510d8c11219a1dfca632a116823
#
_entry.id   29790510d8c11219a1dfca632a116823
#
_cell.length_a   1.000
_cell.length_b   1.000
_cell.length_c   1.000
_cell.angle_alpha   90.00
_cell.angle_beta   90.00
_cell.angle_gamma   90.00
#
_symmetry.space_group_name_H-M   'P 1'
#
loop_
_entity.id
_entity.type
_entity.pdbx_description
1 polymer ?
#
loop_
_entity_poly.entity_id
_entity_poly.type
_entity_poly.pdbx_seq_one_letter_code
_entity_poly.pdbx_strand_id
1 'polypeptide(L)'
;MKQITAIIKPFKLEEVREALGDVGVSGLTVTEVKGFGRQKGHTELYRGAEYVVDFLPKVKVEAAVADELVDRVIEALEGAARTGKIGDGKIFVYDLEQVVRIRTGETGKEAL
;
A
#
# COMPACT_ATOMS: atom_id res chain seq x y z
N MET A 1 16.70 7.20 2.74
CA MET A 1 15.91 6.03 2.27
C MET A 1 14.65 5.90 3.11
N LYS A 2 13.55 5.66 2.47
CA LYS A 2 12.25 5.52 3.13
C LYS A 2 11.54 4.26 2.67
N GLN A 3 10.84 3.64 3.58
CA GLN A 3 9.87 2.58 3.27
C GLN A 3 8.51 3.22 3.14
N ILE A 4 7.86 3.03 2.01
CA ILE A 4 6.49 3.49 1.81
C ILE A 4 5.60 2.27 1.83
N THR A 5 4.62 2.29 2.71
CA THR A 5 3.64 1.23 2.86
C THR A 5 2.26 1.83 2.60
N ALA A 6 1.50 1.22 1.70
CA ALA A 6 0.14 1.64 1.42
C ALA A 6 -0.81 0.47 1.64
N ILE A 7 -1.90 0.74 2.34
CA ILE A 7 -3.01 -0.22 2.45
C ILE A 7 -4.10 0.28 1.52
N ILE A 8 -4.46 -0.52 0.54
CA ILE A 8 -5.36 -0.12 -0.56
C ILE A 8 -6.48 -1.14 -0.75
N LYS A 9 -7.51 -0.73 -1.47
CA LYS A 9 -8.55 -1.63 -1.92
C LYS A 9 -7.96 -2.61 -2.94
N PRO A 10 -8.31 -3.90 -2.89
CA PRO A 10 -7.67 -4.91 -3.76
C PRO A 10 -7.77 -4.62 -5.25
N PHE A 11 -8.91 -4.09 -5.71
CA PHE A 11 -9.12 -3.84 -7.13
C PHE A 11 -8.29 -2.67 -7.68
N LYS A 12 -7.61 -1.93 -6.79
CA LYS A 12 -6.73 -0.82 -7.19
C LYS A 12 -5.29 -1.23 -7.41
N LEU A 13 -4.94 -2.49 -7.16
CA LEU A 13 -3.55 -2.94 -7.19
C LEU A 13 -2.87 -2.68 -8.55
N GLU A 14 -3.52 -3.01 -9.65
CA GLU A 14 -2.92 -2.82 -10.97
C GLU A 14 -2.67 -1.36 -11.30
N GLU A 15 -3.62 -0.48 -11.01
CA GLU A 15 -3.45 0.96 -11.20
C GLU A 15 -2.30 1.50 -10.37
N VAL A 16 -2.19 1.05 -9.12
CA VAL A 16 -1.11 1.45 -8.21
C VAL A 16 0.24 0.97 -8.74
N ARG A 17 0.32 -0.29 -9.17
CA ARG A 17 1.55 -0.86 -9.73
C ARG A 17 2.04 -0.04 -10.94
N GLU A 18 1.14 0.27 -11.86
CA GLU A 18 1.48 1.07 -13.04
C GLU A 18 1.94 2.47 -12.66
N ALA A 19 1.22 3.14 -11.77
CA ALA A 19 1.56 4.49 -11.33
C ALA A 19 2.92 4.55 -10.66
N LEU A 20 3.24 3.56 -9.83
CA LEU A 20 4.53 3.49 -9.16
C LEU A 20 5.67 3.21 -10.14
N GLY A 21 5.44 2.35 -11.12
CA GLY A 21 6.41 2.11 -12.18
C GLY A 21 6.72 3.36 -12.99
N ASP A 22 5.70 4.16 -13.29
CA ASP A 22 5.84 5.40 -14.04
C ASP A 22 6.69 6.46 -13.33
N VAL A 23 6.72 6.44 -12.00
CA VAL A 23 7.55 7.38 -11.22
C VAL A 23 8.90 6.79 -10.82
N GLY A 24 9.25 5.61 -11.33
CA GLY A 24 10.57 5.04 -11.15
C GLY A 24 10.74 4.05 -10.01
N VAL A 25 9.66 3.55 -9.44
CA VAL A 25 9.73 2.48 -8.43
C VAL A 25 9.96 1.16 -9.16
N SER A 26 11.08 0.52 -8.88
CA SER A 26 11.51 -0.68 -9.60
C SER A 26 11.07 -2.00 -8.94
N GLY A 27 10.72 -1.98 -7.68
CA GLY A 27 10.33 -3.18 -6.96
C GLY A 27 9.23 -2.91 -5.96
N LEU A 28 8.29 -3.84 -5.87
CA LEU A 28 7.18 -3.79 -4.93
C LEU A 28 7.07 -5.10 -4.20
N THR A 29 6.69 -5.03 -2.94
CA THR A 29 6.22 -6.20 -2.19
C THR A 29 4.73 -6.04 -1.96
N VAL A 30 3.98 -7.08 -2.28
CA VAL A 30 2.52 -7.08 -2.17
C VAL A 30 2.09 -8.18 -1.21
N THR A 31 1.25 -7.83 -0.26
CA THR A 31 0.75 -8.77 0.73
C THR A 31 -0.77 -8.63 0.83
N GLU A 32 -1.48 -9.74 0.76
CA GLU A 32 -2.90 -9.75 1.03
C GLU A 32 -3.11 -9.64 2.54
N VAL A 33 -3.94 -8.68 2.95
CA VAL A 33 -4.21 -8.40 4.35
C VAL A 33 -5.71 -8.20 4.56
N LYS A 34 -6.10 -8.11 5.82
CA LYS A 34 -7.47 -7.76 6.19
C LYS A 34 -7.43 -6.48 6.99
N GLY A 35 -8.34 -5.57 6.67
CA GLY A 35 -8.44 -4.30 7.36
C GLY A 35 -9.69 -4.25 8.21
N PHE A 36 -9.57 -3.69 9.39
CA PHE A 36 -10.67 -3.28 10.24
C PHE A 36 -10.62 -1.76 10.37
N GLY A 37 -11.73 -1.10 10.09
CA GLY A 37 -11.74 0.34 10.14
C GLY A 37 -13.15 0.90 10.14
N ARG A 38 -13.28 2.15 9.70
CA ARG A 38 -14.57 2.87 9.69
C ARG A 38 -15.48 2.49 8.54
N GLN A 39 -15.49 1.22 8.14
CA GLN A 39 -16.40 0.72 7.12
C GLN A 39 -17.74 0.34 7.76
N LYS A 40 -18.24 1.27 8.58
CA LYS A 40 -19.50 1.09 9.30
C LYS A 40 -20.66 1.05 8.32
N GLY A 41 -21.64 0.24 8.61
CA GLY A 41 -22.81 0.09 7.78
C GLY A 41 -22.71 -1.01 6.74
N HIS A 42 -21.55 -1.63 6.61
CA HIS A 42 -21.43 -2.83 5.79
C HIS A 42 -21.94 -4.02 6.64
N THR A 43 -23.23 -4.28 6.50
CA THR A 43 -23.90 -5.39 7.21
C THR A 43 -24.41 -6.40 6.20
N GLU A 44 -24.45 -7.65 6.62
CA GLU A 44 -25.03 -8.73 5.84
C GLU A 44 -26.11 -9.41 6.67
N LEU A 45 -27.17 -9.84 6.00
CA LEU A 45 -28.21 -10.64 6.60
C LEU A 45 -27.91 -12.12 6.37
N TYR A 46 -27.88 -12.87 7.46
CA TYR A 46 -27.70 -14.29 7.40
C TYR A 46 -28.71 -14.96 8.34
N ARG A 47 -29.60 -15.79 7.81
CA ARG A 47 -30.67 -16.44 8.56
C ARG A 47 -31.51 -15.48 9.39
N GLY A 48 -31.76 -14.27 8.83
CA GLY A 48 -32.56 -13.25 9.50
C GLY A 48 -31.84 -12.43 10.57
N ALA A 49 -30.54 -12.65 10.75
CA ALA A 49 -29.71 -11.85 11.67
C ALA A 49 -28.79 -10.95 10.91
N GLU A 50 -28.57 -9.74 11.42
CA GLU A 50 -27.59 -8.80 10.86
C GLU A 50 -26.20 -9.13 11.42
N TYR A 51 -25.21 -9.19 10.50
CA TYR A 51 -23.81 -9.30 10.87
C TYR A 51 -23.08 -8.06 10.43
N VAL A 52 -22.28 -7.49 11.33
CA VAL A 52 -21.34 -6.44 10.98
C VAL A 52 -20.10 -7.12 10.44
N VAL A 53 -19.70 -6.76 9.23
CA VAL A 53 -18.45 -7.27 8.66
C VAL A 53 -17.33 -6.40 9.21
N ASP A 54 -16.58 -6.95 10.18
CA ASP A 54 -15.53 -6.23 10.87
C ASP A 54 -14.24 -6.15 10.07
N PHE A 55 -13.92 -7.20 9.32
CA PHE A 55 -12.68 -7.27 8.53
C PHE A 55 -12.99 -7.41 7.07
N LEU A 56 -12.31 -6.60 6.25
CA LEU A 56 -12.44 -6.64 4.80
C LEU A 56 -11.08 -6.90 4.16
N PRO A 57 -11.07 -7.58 3.00
CA PRO A 57 -9.84 -7.76 2.25
C PRO A 57 -9.22 -6.42 1.85
N LYS A 58 -7.92 -6.33 2.01
CA LYS A 58 -7.09 -5.21 1.60
C LYS A 58 -5.80 -5.75 1.01
N VAL A 59 -5.05 -4.88 0.39
CA VAL A 59 -3.72 -5.20 -0.12
C VAL A 59 -2.73 -4.22 0.49
N LYS A 60 -1.63 -4.75 0.98
CA LYS A 60 -0.51 -3.94 1.46
C LYS A 60 0.55 -3.93 0.36
N VAL A 61 0.92 -2.75 -0.09
CA VAL A 61 1.97 -2.52 -1.07
C VAL A 61 3.12 -1.82 -0.38
N GLU A 62 4.33 -2.32 -0.55
CA GLU A 62 5.52 -1.76 0.09
C GLU A 62 6.62 -1.52 -0.92
N ALA A 63 7.31 -0.40 -0.78
CA ALA A 63 8.46 -0.06 -1.61
C ALA A 63 9.48 0.73 -0.79
N ALA A 64 10.75 0.41 -0.97
CA ALA A 64 11.85 1.18 -0.43
C ALA A 64 12.35 2.13 -1.51
N VAL A 65 12.43 3.42 -1.19
CA VAL A 65 12.78 4.45 -2.18
C VAL A 65 13.79 5.45 -1.61
N ALA A 66 14.49 6.14 -2.50
CA ALA A 66 15.33 7.25 -2.12
C ALA A 66 14.46 8.42 -1.63
N ASP A 67 15.02 9.25 -0.73
CA ASP A 67 14.28 10.37 -0.14
C ASP A 67 13.68 11.29 -1.21
N GLU A 68 14.42 11.52 -2.28
CA GLU A 68 14.04 12.44 -3.37
C GLU A 68 12.78 11.96 -4.12
N LEU A 69 12.46 10.69 -4.01
CA LEU A 69 11.33 10.09 -4.73
C LEU A 69 10.05 10.05 -3.92
N VAL A 70 10.13 10.29 -2.61
CA VAL A 70 9.00 10.09 -1.68
C VAL A 70 7.75 10.86 -2.08
N ASP A 71 7.89 12.15 -2.35
CA ASP A 71 6.73 12.99 -2.67
C ASP A 71 6.03 12.53 -3.95
N ARG A 72 6.79 12.13 -4.95
CA ARG A 72 6.24 11.61 -6.21
C ARG A 72 5.52 10.28 -6.00
N VAL A 73 6.08 9.44 -5.17
CA VAL A 73 5.47 8.14 -4.85
C VAL A 73 4.17 8.33 -4.11
N ILE A 74 4.12 9.22 -3.12
CA ILE A 74 2.90 9.53 -2.38
C ILE A 74 1.82 10.05 -3.33
N GLU A 75 2.17 11.00 -4.18
CA GLU A 75 1.24 11.57 -5.15
C GLU A 75 0.69 10.51 -6.10
N ALA A 76 1.56 9.64 -6.60
CA ALA A 76 1.16 8.56 -7.50
C ALA A 76 0.24 7.57 -6.81
N LEU A 77 0.55 7.19 -5.56
CA LEU A 77 -0.29 6.32 -4.75
C LEU A 77 -1.67 6.92 -4.50
N GLU A 78 -1.71 8.18 -4.09
CA GLU A 78 -2.98 8.86 -3.84
C GLU A 78 -3.85 8.87 -5.09
N GLY A 79 -3.28 9.26 -6.22
CA GLY A 79 -4.00 9.35 -7.48
C GLY A 79 -4.55 8.02 -7.95
N ALA A 80 -3.74 6.96 -7.84
CA ALA A 80 -4.10 5.63 -8.31
C ALA A 80 -5.05 4.88 -7.37
N ALA A 81 -4.89 5.05 -6.06
CA ALA A 81 -5.63 4.28 -5.06
C ALA A 81 -6.95 4.93 -4.62
N ARG A 82 -7.09 6.22 -4.82
CA ARG A 82 -8.26 6.96 -4.32
C ARG A 82 -9.53 6.61 -5.07
N THR A 83 -10.59 6.29 -4.33
CA THR A 83 -11.95 6.21 -4.85
C THR A 83 -12.82 7.34 -4.32
N GLY A 84 -12.39 8.00 -3.24
CA GLY A 84 -13.17 9.01 -2.52
C GLY A 84 -14.18 8.42 -1.55
N LYS A 85 -14.19 7.11 -1.40
CA LYS A 85 -15.11 6.40 -0.50
C LYS A 85 -14.37 5.89 0.73
N ILE A 86 -15.11 5.63 1.77
CA ILE A 86 -14.58 5.02 3.00
C ILE A 86 -13.89 3.70 2.64
N GLY A 87 -12.75 3.47 3.25
CA GLY A 87 -11.97 2.24 3.04
C GLY A 87 -10.84 2.37 2.04
N ASP A 88 -10.58 3.58 1.53
CA ASP A 88 -9.48 3.81 0.58
C ASP A 88 -8.09 3.49 1.14
N GLY A 89 -7.97 3.46 2.47
CA GLY A 89 -6.72 3.10 3.11
C GLY A 89 -5.84 4.28 3.47
N LYS A 90 -4.59 3.97 3.77
CA LYS A 90 -3.60 4.96 4.23
C LYS A 90 -2.24 4.66 3.64
N ILE A 91 -1.41 5.69 3.59
CA ILE A 91 -0.01 5.60 3.21
C ILE A 91 0.83 5.92 4.44
N PHE A 92 1.83 5.07 4.68
CA PHE A 92 2.76 5.23 5.80
C PHE A 92 4.17 5.39 5.25
N VAL A 93 4.94 6.27 5.84
CA VAL A 93 6.34 6.49 5.46
C VAL A 93 7.22 6.27 6.68
N TYR A 94 8.21 5.39 6.54
CA TYR A 94 9.15 5.08 7.61
C TYR A 94 10.56 5.42 7.17
N ASP A 95 11.39 5.85 8.10
CA ASP A 95 12.83 5.94 7.87
C ASP A 95 13.42 4.53 7.83
N LEU A 96 14.26 4.28 6.83
CA LEU A 96 15.02 3.05 6.75
C LEU A 96 16.44 3.35 7.17
N GLU A 97 16.90 2.67 8.23
CA GLU A 97 18.28 2.79 8.69
C GLU A 97 19.24 2.12 7.73
N GLN A 98 18.84 0.99 7.16
CA GLN A 98 19.70 0.22 6.28
C GLN A 98 18.87 -0.63 5.31
N VAL A 99 19.38 -0.77 4.10
CA VAL A 99 18.86 -1.70 3.09
C VAL A 99 20.02 -2.50 2.57
N VAL A 100 19.85 -3.81 2.46
CA VAL A 100 20.88 -4.72 1.93
C VAL A 100 20.24 -5.57 0.85
N ARG A 101 20.86 -5.59 -0.32
CA ARG A 101 20.41 -6.48 -1.40
C ARG A 101 21.02 -7.86 -1.16
N ILE A 102 20.17 -8.85 -1.00
CA ILE A 102 20.63 -10.21 -0.62
C ILE A 102 21.56 -10.80 -1.65
N ARG A 103 21.23 -10.67 -2.94
CA ARG A 103 22.01 -11.30 -4.00
C ARG A 103 23.43 -10.74 -4.11
N THR A 104 23.59 -9.44 -3.96
CA THR A 104 24.86 -8.76 -4.23
C THR A 104 25.60 -8.28 -2.98
N GLY A 105 24.89 -8.18 -1.85
CA GLY A 105 25.45 -7.58 -0.63
C GLY A 105 25.56 -6.06 -0.68
N GLU A 106 25.09 -5.41 -1.75
CA GLU A 106 25.07 -3.96 -1.82
C GLU A 106 24.22 -3.36 -0.71
N THR A 107 24.62 -2.20 -0.21
CA THR A 107 23.96 -1.53 0.91
C THR A 107 23.57 -0.10 0.55
N GLY A 108 22.66 0.46 1.33
CA GLY A 108 22.25 1.85 1.16
C GLY A 108 21.51 2.08 -0.16
N LYS A 109 21.75 3.25 -0.76
CA LYS A 109 21.04 3.65 -1.99
C LYS A 109 21.26 2.68 -3.14
N GLU A 110 22.41 2.05 -3.20
CA GLU A 110 22.74 1.07 -4.24
C GLU A 110 21.90 -0.21 -4.12
N ALA A 111 21.35 -0.46 -2.96
CA ALA A 111 20.49 -1.62 -2.71
C ALA A 111 19.01 -1.40 -3.05
N LEU A 112 18.64 -0.18 -3.35
CA LEU A 112 17.24 0.17 -3.67
C LEU A 112 16.81 -0.32 -5.05
#